data_1ff7934f74cbab3be42f6e5c7dddbeff
#
_entry.id   1ff7934f74cbab3be42f6e5c7dddbeff
#
_cell.length_a   1.000
_cell.length_b   1.000
_cell.length_c   1.000
_cell.angle_alpha   90.00
_cell.angle_beta   90.00
_cell.angle_gamma   90.00
#
_symmetry.space_group_name_H-M   'P 1'
#
loop_
_entity.id
_entity.type
_entity.pdbx_description
1 polymer ?
#
loop_
_entity_poly.entity_id
_entity_poly.type
_entity_poly.pdbx_seq_one_letter_code
_entity_poly.pdbx_strand_id
1 'polypeptide(L)'
;FFFKHKTAYEMLRSLVGSEMCIRDSFTIYNGLIHVKENIKKSWANIDVLLMQRSDEIPKLIKVLKSFVKHEKKMFDNVMDARTSYLGANSVSEKADADNQMSEALKSVFALSEAYPELGSNDNFLKLQERISGLENEIADRRELYNESVNNYNIRIQSLPDIFIANTLGLLQEVMFKVDENKKKDIDIDLDNLYDEPSNSN
;
A
#
# COMPACT_ATOMS: atom_id res chain seq x y z
N PHE A 1 30.34 -59.83 -15.53
CA PHE A 1 29.95 -58.81 -14.51
C PHE A 1 31.13 -57.86 -14.29
N PHE A 2 31.24 -56.77 -15.00
CA PHE A 2 32.19 -55.68 -14.75
C PHE A 2 31.57 -54.68 -13.79
N PHE A 3 31.80 -54.79 -12.53
CA PHE A 3 31.62 -53.72 -11.57
C PHE A 3 32.71 -52.68 -11.79
N LYS A 4 32.40 -51.58 -12.49
CA LYS A 4 33.31 -50.46 -12.62
C LYS A 4 33.38 -49.77 -11.24
N HIS A 5 34.43 -49.99 -10.48
CA HIS A 5 34.69 -49.26 -9.26
C HIS A 5 34.81 -47.78 -9.62
N LYS A 6 33.84 -46.98 -9.14
CA LYS A 6 33.99 -45.52 -9.18
C LYS A 6 35.25 -45.15 -8.42
N THR A 7 36.14 -44.42 -9.07
CA THR A 7 37.38 -43.97 -8.42
C THR A 7 37.02 -43.08 -7.22
N ALA A 8 37.83 -43.09 -6.15
CA ALA A 8 37.64 -42.27 -4.94
C ALA A 8 37.43 -40.77 -5.29
N TYR A 9 38.03 -40.31 -6.38
CA TYR A 9 37.86 -38.96 -6.93
C TYR A 9 36.45 -38.71 -7.44
N GLU A 10 35.79 -39.65 -8.11
CA GLU A 10 34.40 -39.51 -8.60
C GLU A 10 33.42 -39.54 -7.41
N MET A 11 33.68 -40.29 -6.37
CA MET A 11 32.87 -40.28 -5.13
C MET A 11 33.02 -38.96 -4.37
N LEU A 12 34.23 -38.43 -4.23
CA LEU A 12 34.48 -37.12 -3.62
C LEU A 12 33.81 -36.01 -4.39
N ARG A 13 33.86 -36.00 -5.71
CA ARG A 13 33.20 -35.00 -6.56
C ARG A 13 31.66 -35.05 -6.46
N SER A 14 31.10 -36.25 -6.33
CA SER A 14 29.65 -36.41 -6.14
C SER A 14 29.20 -35.97 -4.74
N LEU A 15 30.00 -36.23 -3.70
CA LEU A 15 29.73 -35.75 -2.34
C LEU A 15 29.79 -34.23 -2.23
N VAL A 16 30.82 -33.59 -2.79
CA VAL A 16 30.94 -32.12 -2.82
C VAL A 16 29.77 -31.48 -3.59
N GLY A 17 29.35 -32.10 -4.71
CA GLY A 17 28.17 -31.61 -5.46
C GLY A 17 26.88 -31.71 -4.66
N SER A 18 26.67 -32.80 -3.90
CA SER A 18 25.45 -32.95 -3.08
C SER A 18 25.43 -32.02 -1.88
N GLU A 19 26.57 -31.80 -1.20
CA GLU A 19 26.67 -30.84 -0.10
C GLU A 19 26.39 -29.41 -0.56
N MET A 20 26.89 -29.01 -1.74
CA MET A 20 26.62 -27.70 -2.32
C MET A 20 25.14 -27.51 -2.63
N CYS A 21 24.48 -28.48 -3.26
CA CYS A 21 23.05 -28.44 -3.55
C CYS A 21 22.19 -28.34 -2.28
N ILE A 22 22.53 -29.06 -1.22
CA ILE A 22 21.83 -29.01 0.06
C ILE A 22 21.94 -27.61 0.69
N ARG A 23 23.16 -27.08 0.75
CA ARG A 23 23.44 -25.75 1.30
C ARG A 23 22.72 -24.65 0.55
N ASP A 24 22.71 -24.74 -0.78
CA ASP A 24 21.99 -23.77 -1.63
C ASP A 24 20.48 -23.84 -1.37
N SER A 25 19.91 -25.04 -1.22
CA SER A 25 18.50 -25.23 -0.90
C SER A 25 18.12 -24.58 0.44
N PHE A 26 18.94 -24.73 1.48
CA PHE A 26 18.72 -24.05 2.77
C PHE A 26 18.80 -22.53 2.65
N THR A 27 19.76 -22.03 1.87
CA THR A 27 19.94 -20.59 1.66
C THR A 27 18.73 -19.99 0.94
N ILE A 28 18.23 -20.65 -0.09
CA ILE A 28 17.03 -20.23 -0.83
C ILE A 28 15.81 -20.27 0.08
N TYR A 29 15.61 -21.37 0.82
CA TYR A 29 14.51 -21.51 1.77
C TYR A 29 14.47 -20.35 2.78
N ASN A 30 15.58 -20.13 3.48
CA ASN A 30 15.70 -19.07 4.47
C ASN A 30 15.48 -17.68 3.83
N GLY A 31 16.01 -17.47 2.62
CA GLY A 31 15.80 -16.24 1.87
C GLY A 31 14.35 -15.99 1.51
N LEU A 32 13.59 -17.01 1.08
CA LEU A 32 12.16 -16.90 0.77
C LEU A 32 11.33 -16.59 2.02
N ILE A 33 11.60 -17.27 3.14
CA ILE A 33 10.94 -16.99 4.41
C ILE A 33 11.23 -15.56 4.86
N HIS A 34 12.48 -15.09 4.76
CA HIS A 34 12.85 -13.74 5.16
C HIS A 34 12.09 -12.66 4.34
N VAL A 35 11.98 -12.84 3.03
CA VAL A 35 11.21 -11.90 2.18
C VAL A 35 9.73 -11.93 2.55
N LYS A 36 9.15 -13.10 2.80
CA LYS A 36 7.75 -13.24 3.25
C LYS A 36 7.48 -12.54 4.58
N GLU A 37 8.38 -12.66 5.55
CA GLU A 37 8.26 -11.97 6.84
C GLU A 37 8.42 -10.45 6.69
N ASN A 38 9.22 -9.97 5.74
CA ASN A 38 9.33 -8.55 5.44
C ASN A 38 8.00 -7.97 4.90
N ILE A 39 7.24 -8.71 4.10
CA ILE A 39 5.91 -8.31 3.65
C ILE A 39 4.98 -8.11 4.85
N LYS A 40 4.93 -9.08 5.77
CA LYS A 40 4.11 -8.99 6.98
C LYS A 40 4.47 -7.78 7.84
N LYS A 41 5.77 -7.52 8.00
CA LYS A 41 6.27 -6.35 8.73
C LYS A 41 5.86 -5.05 8.05
N SER A 42 6.00 -4.95 6.74
CA SER A 42 5.62 -3.78 5.96
C SER A 42 4.13 -3.52 6.06
N TRP A 43 3.31 -4.59 5.99
CA TRP A 43 1.87 -4.50 6.18
C TRP A 43 1.50 -4.00 7.58
N ALA A 44 2.10 -4.55 8.63
CA ALA A 44 1.83 -4.13 10.01
C ALA A 44 2.12 -2.63 10.22
N ASN A 45 3.16 -2.09 9.57
CA ASN A 45 3.46 -0.65 9.61
C ASN A 45 2.35 0.20 8.96
N ILE A 46 1.78 -0.25 7.83
CA ILE A 46 0.65 0.43 7.19
C ILE A 46 -0.58 0.36 8.10
N ASP A 47 -0.90 -0.80 8.65
CA ASP A 47 -2.09 -1.01 9.47
C ASP A 47 -2.10 -0.11 10.71
N VAL A 48 -0.95 0.13 11.33
CA VAL A 48 -0.79 1.08 12.45
C VAL A 48 -1.14 2.51 12.01
N LEU A 49 -0.68 2.97 10.85
CA LEU A 49 -0.95 4.31 10.35
C LEU A 49 -2.43 4.48 9.95
N LEU A 50 -3.01 3.46 9.33
CA LEU A 50 -4.44 3.44 8.99
C LEU A 50 -5.30 3.51 10.25
N MET A 51 -4.94 2.79 11.31
CA MET A 51 -5.60 2.86 12.61
C MET A 51 -5.49 4.26 13.21
N GLN A 52 -4.29 4.85 13.24
CA GLN A 52 -4.09 6.21 13.74
C GLN A 52 -4.95 7.22 13.00
N ARG A 53 -5.03 7.14 11.65
CA ARG A 53 -5.88 8.01 10.85
C ARG A 53 -7.36 7.81 11.20
N SER A 54 -7.80 6.57 11.34
CA SER A 54 -9.16 6.22 11.76
C SER A 54 -9.54 6.81 13.13
N ASP A 55 -8.58 6.91 14.06
CA ASP A 55 -8.79 7.46 15.40
C ASP A 55 -8.86 9.00 15.44
N GLU A 56 -8.30 9.69 14.43
CA GLU A 56 -8.43 11.14 14.32
C GLU A 56 -9.82 11.58 13.78
N ILE A 57 -10.52 10.70 13.06
CA ILE A 57 -11.83 11.03 12.42
C ILE A 57 -12.90 11.48 13.44
N PRO A 58 -13.14 10.79 14.57
CA PRO A 58 -14.14 11.24 15.53
C PRO A 58 -13.82 12.62 16.11
N LYS A 59 -12.52 12.94 16.27
CA LYS A 59 -12.06 14.25 16.77
C LYS A 59 -12.38 15.33 15.74
N LEU A 60 -12.07 15.06 14.46
CA LEU A 60 -12.39 15.96 13.34
C LEU A 60 -13.89 16.23 13.26
N ILE A 61 -14.72 15.19 13.27
CA ILE A 61 -16.19 15.32 13.24
C ILE A 61 -16.70 16.12 14.42
N LYS A 62 -16.13 15.96 15.62
CA LYS A 62 -16.51 16.73 16.81
C LYS A 62 -16.25 18.24 16.63
N VAL A 63 -15.10 18.60 16.04
CA VAL A 63 -14.78 20.00 15.74
C VAL A 63 -15.72 20.54 14.66
N LEU A 64 -15.93 19.81 13.57
CA LEU A 64 -16.79 20.23 12.47
C LEU A 64 -18.24 20.49 12.91
N LYS A 65 -18.81 19.63 13.75
CA LYS A 65 -20.19 19.79 14.25
C LYS A 65 -20.43 21.09 15.03
N SER A 66 -19.39 21.73 15.54
CA SER A 66 -19.52 23.02 16.23
C SER A 66 -19.68 24.21 15.26
N PHE A 67 -19.21 24.08 14.02
CA PHE A 67 -19.24 25.12 13.01
C PHE A 67 -20.29 24.87 11.92
N VAL A 68 -20.50 23.58 11.54
CA VAL A 68 -21.34 23.21 10.41
C VAL A 68 -22.46 22.28 10.88
N LYS A 69 -23.69 22.80 10.90
CA LYS A 69 -24.87 22.06 11.43
C LYS A 69 -25.64 21.30 10.37
N HIS A 70 -25.51 21.69 9.08
CA HIS A 70 -26.39 21.20 8.01
C HIS A 70 -25.79 20.12 7.12
N GLU A 71 -24.52 19.80 7.29
CA GLU A 71 -23.76 18.85 6.43
C GLU A 71 -23.75 17.40 6.99
N LYS A 72 -24.90 16.96 7.54
CA LYS A 72 -25.03 15.65 8.17
C LYS A 72 -24.59 14.51 7.25
N LYS A 73 -24.99 14.55 5.96
CA LYS A 73 -24.66 13.51 4.98
C LYS A 73 -23.15 13.33 4.79
N MET A 74 -22.38 14.42 4.82
CA MET A 74 -20.91 14.36 4.70
C MET A 74 -20.27 13.72 5.93
N PHE A 75 -20.76 14.05 7.12
CA PHE A 75 -20.29 13.43 8.37
C PHE A 75 -20.60 11.94 8.40
N ASP A 76 -21.78 11.54 7.94
CA ASP A 76 -22.18 10.14 7.84
C ASP A 76 -21.26 9.39 6.87
N ASN A 77 -20.94 9.95 5.69
CA ASN A 77 -20.02 9.34 4.72
C ASN A 77 -18.62 9.07 5.31
N VAL A 78 -18.07 10.02 6.09
CA VAL A 78 -16.76 9.82 6.73
C VAL A 78 -16.82 8.75 7.81
N MET A 79 -17.92 8.70 8.57
CA MET A 79 -18.11 7.67 9.60
C MET A 79 -18.35 6.30 9.00
N ASP A 80 -19.03 6.20 7.87
CA ASP A 80 -19.24 4.96 7.12
C ASP A 80 -17.93 4.42 6.56
N ALA A 81 -17.08 5.29 5.97
CA ALA A 81 -15.74 4.92 5.52
C ALA A 81 -14.87 4.39 6.67
N ARG A 82 -14.94 5.04 7.85
CA ARG A 82 -14.27 4.55 9.08
C ARG A 82 -14.79 3.19 9.50
N THR A 83 -16.11 3.00 9.49
CA THR A 83 -16.74 1.72 9.87
C THR A 83 -16.35 0.61 8.89
N SER A 84 -16.31 0.89 7.60
CA SER A 84 -15.84 -0.04 6.56
C SER A 84 -14.39 -0.46 6.82
N TYR A 85 -13.51 0.47 7.19
CA TYR A 85 -12.12 0.15 7.55
C TYR A 85 -12.04 -0.76 8.79
N LEU A 86 -12.79 -0.47 9.84
CA LEU A 86 -12.79 -1.26 11.09
C LEU A 86 -13.37 -2.66 10.89
N GLY A 87 -14.27 -2.85 9.91
CA GLY A 87 -14.85 -4.14 9.54
C GLY A 87 -14.00 -4.95 8.55
N ALA A 88 -13.01 -4.33 7.92
CA ALA A 88 -12.18 -4.96 6.90
C ALA A 88 -11.17 -5.95 7.51
N ASN A 89 -11.12 -7.17 6.97
CA ASN A 89 -10.25 -8.24 7.45
C ASN A 89 -9.11 -8.58 6.49
N SER A 90 -9.23 -8.23 5.20
CA SER A 90 -8.22 -8.49 4.18
C SER A 90 -7.47 -7.21 3.79
N VAL A 91 -6.26 -7.40 3.21
CA VAL A 91 -5.46 -6.28 2.67
C VAL A 91 -6.24 -5.50 1.61
N SER A 92 -6.96 -6.21 0.73
CA SER A 92 -7.77 -5.59 -0.33
C SER A 92 -8.92 -4.76 0.23
N GLU A 93 -9.69 -5.32 1.19
CA GLU A 93 -10.80 -4.59 1.84
C GLU A 93 -10.31 -3.34 2.58
N LYS A 94 -9.17 -3.44 3.27
CA LYS A 94 -8.56 -2.28 3.94
C LYS A 94 -8.08 -1.23 2.94
N ALA A 95 -7.56 -1.64 1.78
CA ALA A 95 -7.18 -0.73 0.72
C ALA A 95 -8.38 0.02 0.13
N ASP A 96 -9.49 -0.68 -0.11
CA ASP A 96 -10.72 -0.08 -0.63
C ASP A 96 -11.34 0.90 0.39
N ALA A 97 -11.40 0.51 1.67
CA ALA A 97 -11.89 1.36 2.74
C ALA A 97 -11.03 2.61 2.94
N ASP A 98 -9.70 2.48 2.78
CA ASP A 98 -8.77 3.58 2.88
C ASP A 98 -8.93 4.58 1.72
N ASN A 99 -9.16 4.11 0.50
CA ASN A 99 -9.49 4.98 -0.64
C ASN A 99 -10.79 5.76 -0.39
N GLN A 100 -11.85 5.09 0.09
CA GLN A 100 -13.11 5.74 0.46
C GLN A 100 -12.91 6.81 1.54
N MET A 101 -12.08 6.52 2.54
CA MET A 101 -11.76 7.46 3.62
C MET A 101 -11.02 8.69 3.11
N SER A 102 -10.05 8.52 2.20
CA SER A 102 -9.33 9.64 1.58
C SER A 102 -10.26 10.54 0.77
N GLU A 103 -11.22 10.00 0.04
CA GLU A 103 -12.21 10.78 -0.70
C GLU A 103 -13.17 11.53 0.21
N ALA A 104 -13.66 10.86 1.25
CA ALA A 104 -14.53 11.50 2.23
C ALA A 104 -13.83 12.65 2.95
N LEU A 105 -12.55 12.47 3.34
CA LEU A 105 -11.73 13.52 3.98
C LEU A 105 -11.47 14.71 3.05
N LYS A 106 -11.21 14.50 1.75
CA LYS A 106 -11.10 15.61 0.78
C LYS A 106 -12.33 16.46 0.75
N SER A 107 -13.51 15.87 0.74
CA SER A 107 -14.78 16.58 0.77
C SER A 107 -14.95 17.40 2.06
N VAL A 108 -14.49 16.85 3.20
CA VAL A 108 -14.51 17.55 4.48
C VAL A 108 -13.54 18.73 4.51
N PHE A 109 -12.34 18.59 3.97
CA PHE A 109 -11.37 19.68 3.93
C PHE A 109 -11.80 20.82 3.02
N ALA A 110 -12.51 20.52 1.92
CA ALA A 110 -13.11 21.52 1.05
C ALA A 110 -14.16 22.41 1.77
N LEU A 111 -14.76 21.96 2.89
CA LEU A 111 -15.65 22.77 3.70
C LEU A 111 -14.98 24.02 4.29
N SER A 112 -13.68 23.95 4.58
CA SER A 112 -12.97 25.10 5.14
C SER A 112 -12.95 26.31 4.20
N GLU A 113 -13.08 26.07 2.88
CA GLU A 113 -13.22 27.14 1.88
C GLU A 113 -14.59 27.83 1.93
N ALA A 114 -15.64 27.05 2.24
CA ALA A 114 -17.01 27.57 2.35
C ALA A 114 -17.32 28.19 3.73
N TYR A 115 -16.57 27.80 4.77
CA TYR A 115 -16.75 28.24 6.15
C TYR A 115 -15.45 28.86 6.71
N PRO A 116 -15.23 30.18 6.53
CA PRO A 116 -13.98 30.84 6.94
C PRO A 116 -13.68 30.73 8.44
N GLU A 117 -14.71 30.68 9.28
CA GLU A 117 -14.57 30.48 10.74
C GLU A 117 -13.96 29.10 11.08
N LEU A 118 -14.29 28.08 10.30
CA LEU A 118 -13.69 26.75 10.40
C LEU A 118 -12.23 26.78 9.94
N GLY A 119 -11.97 27.41 8.78
CA GLY A 119 -10.62 27.54 8.21
C GLY A 119 -9.63 28.29 9.08
N SER A 120 -10.11 29.14 10.01
CA SER A 120 -9.29 29.86 10.98
C SER A 120 -9.20 29.19 12.36
N ASN A 121 -9.85 28.05 12.56
CA ASN A 121 -9.85 27.34 13.83
C ASN A 121 -8.59 26.50 14.03
N ASP A 122 -7.80 26.82 15.08
CA ASP A 122 -6.53 26.13 15.37
C ASP A 122 -6.67 24.61 15.56
N ASN A 123 -7.76 24.14 16.14
CA ASN A 123 -7.97 22.70 16.35
C ASN A 123 -8.26 21.98 15.04
N PHE A 124 -9.02 22.62 14.15
CA PHE A 124 -9.28 22.10 12.80
C PHE A 124 -7.98 22.03 11.99
N LEU A 125 -7.21 23.11 11.95
CA LEU A 125 -5.95 23.18 11.22
C LEU A 125 -4.94 22.12 11.70
N LYS A 126 -4.79 21.95 13.02
CA LYS A 126 -3.92 20.90 13.58
C LYS A 126 -4.37 19.47 13.22
N LEU A 127 -5.68 19.23 13.21
CA LEU A 127 -6.21 17.92 12.81
C LEU A 127 -6.05 17.68 11.30
N GLN A 128 -6.27 18.70 10.48
CA GLN A 128 -6.04 18.65 9.04
C GLN A 128 -4.58 18.34 8.71
N GLU A 129 -3.64 19.07 9.32
CA GLU A 129 -2.20 18.85 9.15
C GLU A 129 -1.81 17.43 9.58
N ARG A 130 -2.30 16.97 10.72
CA ARG A 130 -2.02 15.62 11.20
C ARG A 130 -2.56 14.54 10.29
N ILE A 131 -3.80 14.65 9.82
CA ILE A 131 -4.42 13.69 8.90
C ILE A 131 -3.69 13.69 7.56
N SER A 132 -3.34 14.87 7.02
CA SER A 132 -2.58 14.99 5.77
C SER A 132 -1.17 14.40 5.93
N GLY A 133 -0.52 14.59 7.07
CA GLY A 133 0.75 13.96 7.39
C GLY A 133 0.67 12.44 7.41
N LEU A 134 -0.37 11.89 8.05
CA LEU A 134 -0.63 10.44 8.06
C LEU A 134 -0.93 9.91 6.65
N GLU A 135 -1.65 10.65 5.81
CA GLU A 135 -1.95 10.25 4.42
C GLU A 135 -0.66 10.13 3.59
N ASN A 136 0.25 11.09 3.71
CA ASN A 136 1.56 11.04 3.04
C ASN A 136 2.40 9.86 3.54
N GLU A 137 2.46 9.64 4.86
CA GLU A 137 3.21 8.52 5.42
C GLU A 137 2.62 7.16 4.99
N ILE A 138 1.29 7.04 4.92
CA ILE A 138 0.60 5.85 4.40
C ILE A 138 0.99 5.62 2.94
N ALA A 139 1.04 6.67 2.10
CA ALA A 139 1.43 6.55 0.70
C ALA A 139 2.86 6.01 0.55
N ASP A 140 3.82 6.53 1.32
CA ASP A 140 5.22 6.05 1.32
C ASP A 140 5.30 4.58 1.76
N ARG A 141 4.55 4.20 2.81
CA ARG A 141 4.55 2.80 3.30
C ARG A 141 3.89 1.84 2.33
N ARG A 142 2.88 2.28 1.58
CA ARG A 142 2.25 1.48 0.50
C ARG A 142 3.23 1.15 -0.61
N GLU A 143 4.05 2.12 -1.02
CA GLU A 143 5.09 1.90 -2.03
C GLU A 143 6.08 0.83 -1.57
N LEU A 144 6.61 0.94 -0.35
CA LEU A 144 7.52 -0.04 0.24
C LEU A 144 6.88 -1.44 0.38
N TYR A 145 5.60 -1.51 0.74
CA TYR A 145 4.86 -2.77 0.80
C TYR A 145 4.74 -3.39 -0.58
N ASN A 146 4.31 -2.63 -1.58
CA ASN A 146 4.14 -3.09 -2.95
C ASN A 146 5.47 -3.55 -3.57
N GLU A 147 6.57 -2.85 -3.29
CA GLU A 147 7.91 -3.27 -3.68
C GLU A 147 8.29 -4.61 -3.03
N SER A 148 8.03 -4.77 -1.74
CA SER A 148 8.29 -6.03 -1.01
C SER A 148 7.48 -7.19 -1.58
N VAL A 149 6.20 -6.97 -1.91
CA VAL A 149 5.32 -7.95 -2.55
C VAL A 149 5.81 -8.30 -3.96
N ASN A 150 6.18 -7.29 -4.75
CA ASN A 150 6.71 -7.50 -6.09
C ASN A 150 7.99 -8.34 -6.07
N ASN A 151 8.94 -8.00 -5.21
CA ASN A 151 10.18 -8.74 -5.05
C ASN A 151 9.93 -10.19 -4.62
N TYR A 152 9.00 -10.44 -3.72
CA TYR A 152 8.59 -11.79 -3.34
C TYR A 152 7.96 -12.55 -4.50
N ASN A 153 7.00 -11.94 -5.21
CA ASN A 153 6.29 -12.57 -6.32
C ASN A 153 7.23 -12.92 -7.49
N ILE A 154 8.21 -12.06 -7.78
CA ILE A 154 9.26 -12.34 -8.77
C ILE A 154 10.10 -13.52 -8.30
N ARG A 155 10.52 -13.52 -7.05
CA ARG A 155 11.42 -14.51 -6.51
C ARG A 155 10.81 -15.91 -6.50
N ILE A 156 9.56 -16.08 -6.10
CA ILE A 156 8.88 -17.39 -6.10
C ILE A 156 8.64 -17.95 -7.51
N GLN A 157 8.78 -17.12 -8.56
CA GLN A 157 8.65 -17.50 -9.97
C GLN A 157 10.00 -17.66 -10.68
N SER A 158 11.10 -17.24 -10.06
CA SER A 158 12.43 -17.25 -10.65
C SER A 158 13.18 -18.55 -10.34
N LEU A 159 14.05 -18.98 -11.26
CA LEU A 159 14.97 -20.08 -11.03
C LEU A 159 16.17 -19.61 -10.17
N PRO A 160 16.64 -20.42 -9.22
CA PRO A 160 16.18 -21.76 -8.83
C PRO A 160 15.08 -21.80 -7.78
N ASP A 161 14.66 -20.65 -7.23
CA ASP A 161 13.76 -20.51 -6.08
C ASP A 161 12.37 -21.15 -6.31
N ILE A 162 11.90 -21.20 -7.56
CA ILE A 162 10.58 -21.76 -7.94
C ILE A 162 10.40 -23.22 -7.52
N PHE A 163 11.46 -24.03 -7.53
CA PHE A 163 11.36 -25.43 -7.13
C PHE A 163 11.05 -25.57 -5.64
N ILE A 164 11.70 -24.74 -4.82
CA ILE A 164 11.48 -24.71 -3.38
C ILE A 164 10.15 -24.05 -3.06
N ALA A 165 9.79 -22.96 -3.73
CA ALA A 165 8.51 -22.27 -3.58
C ALA A 165 7.34 -23.21 -3.84
N ASN A 166 7.38 -24.00 -4.93
CA ASN A 166 6.34 -24.99 -5.24
C ASN A 166 6.26 -26.11 -4.20
N THR A 167 7.40 -26.59 -3.71
CA THR A 167 7.44 -27.63 -2.66
C THR A 167 6.81 -27.15 -1.36
N LEU A 168 6.97 -25.85 -1.04
CA LEU A 168 6.40 -25.21 0.14
C LEU A 168 4.96 -24.72 -0.06
N GLY A 169 4.41 -24.81 -1.26
CA GLY A 169 3.08 -24.29 -1.60
C GLY A 169 2.98 -22.76 -1.43
N LEU A 170 4.05 -22.02 -1.72
CA LEU A 170 4.05 -20.57 -1.62
C LEU A 170 3.23 -19.97 -2.77
N LEU A 171 2.27 -19.13 -2.42
CA LEU A 171 1.41 -18.42 -3.36
C LEU A 171 1.86 -16.96 -3.48
N GLN A 172 1.45 -16.32 -4.58
CA GLN A 172 1.65 -14.89 -4.78
C GLN A 172 0.88 -14.08 -3.73
N GLU A 173 1.51 -13.05 -3.21
CA GLU A 173 0.89 -12.08 -2.32
C GLU A 173 0.28 -10.93 -3.12
N VAL A 174 -0.79 -10.33 -2.58
CA VAL A 174 -1.55 -9.28 -3.24
C VAL A 174 -0.97 -7.91 -2.91
N MET A 175 -0.79 -7.08 -3.93
CA MET A 175 -0.38 -5.68 -3.77
C MET A 175 -1.51 -4.83 -3.21
N PHE A 176 -1.14 -3.77 -2.50
CA PHE A 176 -2.06 -2.73 -2.09
C PHE A 176 -2.42 -1.87 -3.31
N LYS A 177 -3.65 -2.02 -3.82
CA LYS A 177 -4.11 -1.30 -5.02
C LYS A 177 -4.55 0.11 -4.66
N VAL A 178 -4.03 1.09 -5.40
CA VAL A 178 -4.60 2.43 -5.49
C VAL A 178 -5.58 2.44 -6.66
N ASP A 179 -6.72 3.08 -6.50
CA ASP A 179 -7.75 3.19 -7.55
C ASP A 179 -7.13 3.80 -8.82
N GLU A 180 -7.08 3.05 -9.91
CA GLU A 180 -6.49 3.48 -11.18
C GLU A 180 -7.25 4.65 -11.83
N ASN A 181 -8.48 4.91 -11.39
CA ASN A 181 -9.25 6.07 -11.84
C ASN A 181 -8.61 7.43 -11.49
N LYS A 182 -7.64 7.46 -10.57
CA LYS A 182 -6.85 8.67 -10.24
C LYS A 182 -5.63 8.87 -11.13
N LYS A 183 -5.28 7.90 -11.97
CA LYS A 183 -4.20 8.00 -12.98
C LYS A 183 -4.65 8.61 -14.31
N LYS A 184 -5.90 9.06 -14.44
CA LYS A 184 -6.25 9.92 -15.56
C LYS A 184 -5.50 11.22 -15.35
N ASP A 185 -4.38 11.35 -16.07
CA ASP A 185 -3.75 12.63 -16.33
C ASP A 185 -4.86 13.62 -16.68
N ILE A 186 -4.83 14.75 -16.02
CA ILE A 186 -5.60 15.91 -16.45
C ILE A 186 -4.98 16.25 -17.80
N ASP A 187 -5.66 15.86 -18.86
CA ASP A 187 -5.34 16.26 -20.24
C ASP A 187 -5.50 17.79 -20.23
N ILE A 188 -4.39 18.47 -19.98
CA ILE A 188 -4.36 19.94 -20.04
C ILE A 188 -4.32 20.24 -21.52
N ASP A 189 -5.52 20.50 -22.08
CA ASP A 189 -5.68 21.01 -23.43
C ASP A 189 -5.01 22.40 -23.51
N LEU A 190 -3.74 22.37 -23.91
CA LEU A 190 -2.91 23.58 -24.09
C LEU A 190 -3.27 24.33 -25.38
N ASP A 191 -4.06 23.76 -26.26
CA ASP A 191 -4.41 24.36 -27.55
C ASP A 191 -5.31 25.60 -27.39
N ASN A 192 -6.06 25.72 -26.30
CA ASN A 192 -6.91 26.86 -26.01
C ASN A 192 -6.20 28.05 -25.32
N LEU A 193 -4.92 27.94 -25.04
CA LEU A 193 -4.13 29.02 -24.38
C LEU A 193 -3.48 30.00 -25.38
N TYR A 194 -3.51 29.72 -26.69
CA TYR A 194 -2.86 30.50 -27.73
C TYR A 194 -3.78 31.18 -28.73
N ASP A 195 -5.09 31.28 -28.46
CA ASP A 195 -5.95 32.16 -29.25
C ASP A 195 -5.66 33.62 -28.91
N GLU A 196 -4.68 34.20 -29.61
CA GLU A 196 -4.52 35.66 -29.67
C GLU A 196 -5.78 36.28 -30.29
N PRO A 197 -6.32 37.37 -29.70
CA PRO A 197 -7.40 38.10 -30.35
C PRO A 197 -6.89 38.75 -31.61
N SER A 198 -7.28 38.18 -32.77
CA SER A 198 -7.03 38.81 -34.07
C SER A 198 -7.65 40.22 -34.10
N ASN A 199 -6.78 41.22 -34.09
CA ASN A 199 -7.11 42.63 -34.42
C ASN A 199 -7.84 42.67 -35.75
N SER A 200 -9.13 43.00 -35.73
CA SER A 200 -9.84 43.50 -36.90
C SER A 200 -10.05 44.99 -36.81
N ASN A 201 -9.40 45.68 -37.75
CA ASN A 201 -9.65 47.07 -38.12
C ASN A 201 -11.11 47.42 -38.32
#